data_9679f9ca210dc9a864eebc65f4b09258
#
_entry.id   9679f9ca210dc9a864eebc65f4b09258
#
_cell.length_a   1.000
_cell.length_b   1.000
_cell.length_c   1.000
_cell.angle_alpha   90.00
_cell.angle_beta   90.00
_cell.angle_gamma   90.00
#
_symmetry.space_group_name_H-M   'P 1'
#
loop_
_entity.id
_entity.type
_entity.pdbx_description
1 polymer ?
#
loop_
_entity_poly.entity_id
_entity_poly.type
_entity_poly.pdbx_seq_one_letter_code
_entity_poly.pdbx_strand_id
1 'polypeptide(L)'
;MAAKDVKFGSDARTKMLRGVNILADAVKVTLGPKGRNVVLDKSFGSPVITKDGVSVAREIELEDRFENMGAQMVKEVASKANDAAGDGTTTATVLAQAIITEGLKAVAAGMNPMDLKRGIDKAVVAAVEELKALSVPCSDTKAIAQVGTISANSDETVGRLIAEAMDKVGKEGVITVEEGTGLEDELDVVEGMQFDRGYLSPYFINKPETGAVELENPFILLVDKKVSNIRELLPVLEGVAKASKPLLIIAEDVEGEALATLVVNTMRGIVKVAAVKAPGFGDRRKAMLQDIAILTNGTVISEEIGMELEKTTLEDLGQAKRIVINKDTTTIIDGIGEEDAIAGRVAQIRQQIEESSSDYDREKLQERVAKLAGGVAVIKVGAATEVEMKEKRARVDDALHATRAAVEEGVVAGGGTALVRVAAKLESLVGDNEEQNVGIRVALRAMEAPMRQIVTNAGEEASVVVNNVKASKGNEGYNAATDTYGDMIDMGILDPTKVTRSALQFAASIAGLMITTEAMITDLPKSDTPDLGAAGMGGMGGMGGMM
;
A
#
# COMPACT_ATOMS: atom_id res chain seq x y z
N MET A 1 0.97 25.98 25.99
CA MET A 1 1.66 25.50 24.78
C MET A 1 3.10 25.19 25.16
N ALA A 2 3.66 24.07 24.74
CA ALA A 2 5.08 23.78 24.96
C ALA A 2 5.93 24.78 24.16
N ALA A 3 7.09 25.15 24.71
CA ALA A 3 8.05 25.99 24.01
C ALA A 3 8.57 25.25 22.76
N LYS A 4 8.90 26.03 21.73
CA LYS A 4 9.36 25.49 20.44
C LYS A 4 10.86 25.75 20.25
N ASP A 5 11.55 24.79 19.66
CA ASP A 5 12.89 24.94 19.08
C ASP A 5 12.75 25.23 17.59
N VAL A 6 13.47 26.25 17.10
CA VAL A 6 13.38 26.70 15.71
C VAL A 6 14.77 26.78 15.11
N LYS A 7 14.96 26.12 13.97
CA LYS A 7 16.20 26.18 13.17
C LYS A 7 15.92 26.79 11.81
N PHE A 8 16.88 27.54 11.30
CA PHE A 8 16.79 28.27 10.04
C PHE A 8 17.94 27.95 9.09
N GLY A 9 17.72 28.20 7.83
CA GLY A 9 18.75 28.23 6.79
C GLY A 9 19.57 26.95 6.70
N SER A 10 20.90 27.08 6.71
CA SER A 10 21.82 25.96 6.55
C SER A 10 21.76 24.93 7.67
N ASP A 11 21.51 25.35 8.91
CA ASP A 11 21.42 24.43 10.06
C ASP A 11 20.19 23.52 9.94
N ALA A 12 19.03 24.10 9.59
CA ALA A 12 17.82 23.34 9.32
C ALA A 12 18.03 22.32 8.17
N ARG A 13 18.58 22.78 7.05
CA ARG A 13 18.83 21.93 5.86
C ARG A 13 19.82 20.81 6.12
N THR A 14 20.89 21.06 6.90
CA THR A 14 21.89 20.05 7.25
C THR A 14 21.29 18.94 8.10
N LYS A 15 20.50 19.30 9.13
CA LYS A 15 19.79 18.34 9.97
C LYS A 15 18.80 17.50 9.18
N MET A 16 17.99 18.16 8.36
CA MET A 16 17.02 17.51 7.50
C MET A 16 17.68 16.51 6.56
N LEU A 17 18.76 16.91 5.85
CA LEU A 17 19.48 16.04 4.92
C LEU A 17 20.11 14.84 5.63
N ARG A 18 20.60 15.01 6.86
CA ARG A 18 21.15 13.91 7.64
C ARG A 18 20.09 12.85 7.93
N GLY A 19 18.88 13.25 8.33
CA GLY A 19 17.75 12.34 8.54
C GLY A 19 17.35 11.61 7.26
N VAL A 20 17.29 12.32 6.14
CA VAL A 20 17.07 11.74 4.80
C VAL A 20 18.09 10.64 4.50
N ASN A 21 19.37 10.94 4.70
CA ASN A 21 20.45 10.00 4.39
C ASN A 21 20.40 8.75 5.28
N ILE A 22 20.17 8.90 6.58
CA ILE A 22 20.08 7.77 7.49
C ILE A 22 18.98 6.80 7.04
N LEU A 23 17.79 7.31 6.75
CA LEU A 23 16.68 6.47 6.28
C LEU A 23 16.96 5.86 4.90
N ALA A 24 17.36 6.69 3.93
CA ALA A 24 17.57 6.22 2.58
C ALA A 24 18.72 5.22 2.48
N ASP A 25 19.80 5.40 3.25
CA ASP A 25 20.94 4.49 3.28
C ASP A 25 20.57 3.12 3.86
N ALA A 26 19.66 3.07 4.83
CA ALA A 26 19.13 1.82 5.36
C ALA A 26 18.21 1.09 4.36
N VAL A 27 17.41 1.85 3.60
CA VAL A 27 16.46 1.29 2.64
C VAL A 27 17.16 0.83 1.35
N LYS A 28 18.06 1.64 0.79
CA LYS A 28 18.67 1.40 -0.55
C LYS A 28 19.52 0.14 -0.67
N VAL A 29 19.98 -0.44 0.45
CA VAL A 29 20.75 -1.70 0.44
C VAL A 29 19.92 -2.89 -0.04
N THR A 30 18.60 -2.78 -0.03
CA THR A 30 17.67 -3.84 -0.47
C THR A 30 17.45 -3.83 -1.98
N LEU A 31 17.85 -2.78 -2.70
CA LEU A 31 17.50 -2.56 -4.11
C LEU A 31 18.24 -3.51 -5.05
N GLY A 32 17.49 -4.10 -5.98
CA GLY A 32 17.99 -4.91 -7.09
C GLY A 32 18.27 -6.38 -6.74
N PRO A 33 18.68 -7.19 -7.74
CA PRO A 33 18.80 -8.65 -7.59
C PRO A 33 19.87 -9.07 -6.58
N LYS A 34 20.92 -8.28 -6.37
CA LYS A 34 21.94 -8.48 -5.35
C LYS A 34 21.75 -7.61 -4.11
N GLY A 35 20.56 -7.02 -3.94
CA GLY A 35 20.13 -6.33 -2.72
C GLY A 35 20.13 -7.27 -1.51
N ARG A 36 20.38 -6.71 -0.32
CA ARG A 36 20.53 -7.46 0.93
C ARG A 36 19.37 -7.23 1.87
N ASN A 37 19.17 -8.18 2.77
CA ASN A 37 18.15 -8.08 3.81
C ASN A 37 18.54 -7.05 4.87
N VAL A 38 17.53 -6.45 5.47
CA VAL A 38 17.63 -5.64 6.69
C VAL A 38 16.96 -6.40 7.83
N VAL A 39 17.59 -6.37 9.00
CA VAL A 39 17.03 -6.97 10.22
C VAL A 39 16.42 -5.88 11.07
N LEU A 40 15.16 -6.04 11.40
CA LEU A 40 14.37 -5.10 12.21
C LEU A 40 14.14 -5.71 13.59
N ASP A 41 14.51 -4.98 14.64
CA ASP A 41 14.17 -5.35 16.00
C ASP A 41 12.68 -5.12 16.27
N LYS A 42 12.09 -5.97 17.11
CA LYS A 42 10.69 -5.83 17.53
C LYS A 42 10.62 -5.81 19.05
N SER A 43 9.80 -4.90 19.57
CA SER A 43 9.58 -4.79 21.02
C SER A 43 9.08 -6.10 21.66
N PHE A 44 8.41 -6.95 20.86
CA PHE A 44 7.93 -8.28 21.25
C PHE A 44 8.09 -9.26 20.08
N GLY A 45 8.55 -10.46 20.35
CA GLY A 45 8.75 -11.51 19.35
C GLY A 45 10.17 -11.55 18.79
N SER A 46 10.34 -12.31 17.70
CA SER A 46 11.62 -12.44 17.01
C SER A 46 11.89 -11.25 16.10
N PRO A 47 13.16 -10.88 15.86
CA PRO A 47 13.51 -9.90 14.84
C PRO A 47 12.93 -10.29 13.47
N VAL A 48 12.50 -9.29 12.70
CA VAL A 48 11.99 -9.48 11.34
C VAL A 48 13.11 -9.25 10.34
N ILE A 49 13.23 -10.13 9.37
CA ILE A 49 14.16 -10.00 8.24
C ILE A 49 13.32 -9.63 7.02
N THR A 50 13.69 -8.54 6.34
CA THR A 50 12.94 -8.05 5.18
C THR A 50 13.84 -7.42 4.12
N LYS A 51 13.37 -7.43 2.87
CA LYS A 51 13.88 -6.62 1.76
C LYS A 51 12.89 -5.52 1.35
N ASP A 52 11.70 -5.50 1.92
CA ASP A 52 10.71 -4.49 1.62
C ASP A 52 11.13 -3.11 2.15
N GLY A 53 11.26 -2.15 1.23
CA GLY A 53 11.71 -0.80 1.54
C GLY A 53 10.75 -0.01 2.43
N VAL A 54 9.43 -0.22 2.30
CA VAL A 54 8.46 0.49 3.15
C VAL A 54 8.49 -0.03 4.59
N SER A 55 8.65 -1.33 4.78
CA SER A 55 8.79 -1.93 6.11
C SER A 55 10.04 -1.41 6.82
N VAL A 56 11.18 -1.34 6.10
CA VAL A 56 12.40 -0.75 6.65
C VAL A 56 12.20 0.73 7.00
N ALA A 57 11.60 1.51 6.10
CA ALA A 57 11.38 2.93 6.31
C ALA A 57 10.46 3.22 7.52
N ARG A 58 9.44 2.39 7.74
CA ARG A 58 8.48 2.55 8.84
C ARG A 58 9.11 2.39 10.22
N GLU A 59 10.11 1.53 10.37
CA GLU A 59 10.78 1.27 11.65
C GLU A 59 11.80 2.35 12.03
N ILE A 60 12.22 3.22 11.09
CA ILE A 60 13.23 4.22 11.37
C ILE A 60 12.61 5.42 12.07
N GLU A 61 13.05 5.64 13.31
CA GLU A 61 12.77 6.81 14.11
C GLU A 61 14.08 7.32 14.74
N LEU A 62 14.34 8.62 14.65
CA LEU A 62 15.59 9.21 15.07
C LEU A 62 15.41 10.04 16.35
N GLU A 63 16.41 9.98 17.24
CA GLU A 63 16.39 10.70 18.51
C GLU A 63 16.39 12.23 18.31
N ASP A 64 17.21 12.73 17.38
CA ASP A 64 17.20 14.16 17.03
C ASP A 64 15.93 14.49 16.22
N ARG A 65 15.07 15.31 16.79
CA ARG A 65 13.75 15.64 16.22
C ARG A 65 13.84 16.32 14.85
N PHE A 66 14.87 17.12 14.58
CA PHE A 66 15.07 17.76 13.29
C PHE A 66 15.54 16.76 12.22
N GLU A 67 16.45 15.85 12.59
CA GLU A 67 16.86 14.76 11.73
C GLU A 67 15.66 13.82 11.46
N ASN A 68 14.88 13.54 12.50
CA ASN A 68 13.68 12.71 12.37
C ASN A 68 12.64 13.33 11.42
N MET A 69 12.42 14.65 11.42
CA MET A 69 11.55 15.29 10.43
C MET A 69 12.02 15.02 8.99
N GLY A 70 13.34 15.06 8.73
CA GLY A 70 13.90 14.71 7.41
C GLY A 70 13.64 13.25 7.04
N ALA A 71 13.82 12.33 7.98
CA ALA A 71 13.51 10.91 7.80
C ALA A 71 12.02 10.68 7.54
N GLN A 72 11.12 11.32 8.32
CA GLN A 72 9.66 11.18 8.15
C GLN A 72 9.17 11.68 6.78
N MET A 73 9.78 12.74 6.22
CA MET A 73 9.43 13.20 4.87
C MET A 73 9.74 12.15 3.79
N VAL A 74 10.88 11.46 3.88
CA VAL A 74 11.22 10.38 2.94
C VAL A 74 10.40 9.11 3.22
N LYS A 75 10.06 8.83 4.47
CA LYS A 75 9.10 7.78 4.84
C LYS A 75 7.74 7.98 4.17
N GLU A 76 7.28 9.23 4.08
CA GLU A 76 6.05 9.57 3.36
C GLU A 76 6.16 9.26 1.85
N VAL A 77 7.34 9.48 1.23
CA VAL A 77 7.57 9.11 -0.18
C VAL A 77 7.39 7.60 -0.38
N ALA A 78 8.04 6.78 0.46
CA ALA A 78 7.91 5.33 0.40
C ALA A 78 6.47 4.86 0.61
N SER A 79 5.76 5.43 1.60
CA SER A 79 4.36 5.10 1.88
C SER A 79 3.45 5.46 0.72
N LYS A 80 3.62 6.64 0.09
CA LYS A 80 2.82 7.05 -1.07
C LYS A 80 3.08 6.19 -2.31
N ALA A 81 4.32 5.77 -2.54
CA ALA A 81 4.64 4.84 -3.62
C ALA A 81 3.93 3.50 -3.40
N ASN A 82 3.97 2.98 -2.17
CA ASN A 82 3.25 1.76 -1.79
C ASN A 82 1.73 1.90 -1.97
N ASP A 83 1.13 2.98 -1.49
CA ASP A 83 -0.32 3.21 -1.59
C ASP A 83 -0.80 3.30 -3.05
N ALA A 84 0.03 3.85 -3.96
CA ALA A 84 -0.35 4.07 -5.35
C ALA A 84 -0.12 2.87 -6.27
N ALA A 85 0.96 2.11 -6.03
CA ALA A 85 1.39 1.05 -6.93
C ALA A 85 1.75 -0.27 -6.23
N GLY A 86 1.78 -0.28 -4.90
CA GLY A 86 2.10 -1.46 -4.07
C GLY A 86 3.55 -1.93 -4.15
N ASP A 87 4.38 -1.23 -4.94
CA ASP A 87 5.80 -1.53 -5.16
C ASP A 87 6.58 -0.23 -5.44
N GLY A 88 7.90 -0.33 -5.65
CA GLY A 88 8.77 0.80 -6.00
C GLY A 88 9.17 1.69 -4.83
N THR A 89 8.93 1.28 -3.60
CA THR A 89 9.20 2.02 -2.36
C THR A 89 10.68 2.36 -2.21
N THR A 90 11.56 1.41 -2.47
CA THR A 90 13.02 1.60 -2.46
C THR A 90 13.48 2.52 -3.58
N THR A 91 12.96 2.36 -4.80
CA THR A 91 13.25 3.24 -5.94
C THR A 91 12.84 4.68 -5.66
N ALA A 92 11.66 4.89 -5.10
CA ALA A 92 11.16 6.21 -4.71
C ALA A 92 12.04 6.88 -3.65
N THR A 93 12.48 6.12 -2.65
CA THR A 93 13.40 6.57 -1.59
C THR A 93 14.76 6.99 -2.17
N VAL A 94 15.33 6.21 -3.09
CA VAL A 94 16.61 6.51 -3.75
C VAL A 94 16.50 7.76 -4.62
N LEU A 95 15.42 7.91 -5.38
CA LEU A 95 15.13 9.10 -6.18
C LEU A 95 14.98 10.34 -5.30
N ALA A 96 14.23 10.24 -4.20
CA ALA A 96 14.06 11.36 -3.27
C ALA A 96 15.39 11.80 -2.66
N GLN A 97 16.20 10.86 -2.16
CA GLN A 97 17.54 11.15 -1.64
C GLN A 97 18.40 11.88 -2.68
N ALA A 98 18.39 11.40 -3.93
CA ALA A 98 19.19 11.99 -4.99
C ALA A 98 18.74 13.42 -5.34
N ILE A 99 17.42 13.65 -5.50
CA ILE A 99 16.88 14.99 -5.79
C ILE A 99 17.17 15.96 -4.64
N ILE A 100 16.93 15.55 -3.40
CA ILE A 100 17.18 16.39 -2.22
C ILE A 100 18.66 16.74 -2.10
N THR A 101 19.55 15.75 -2.24
CA THR A 101 20.99 15.95 -2.10
C THR A 101 21.52 16.91 -3.15
N GLU A 102 21.19 16.72 -4.42
CA GLU A 102 21.65 17.60 -5.51
C GLU A 102 20.96 18.96 -5.45
N GLY A 103 19.66 19.01 -5.12
CA GLY A 103 18.92 20.27 -4.98
C GLY A 103 19.45 21.15 -3.83
N LEU A 104 19.73 20.57 -2.66
CA LEU A 104 20.28 21.32 -1.53
C LEU A 104 21.71 21.82 -1.79
N LYS A 105 22.51 21.13 -2.62
CA LYS A 105 23.82 21.67 -3.09
C LYS A 105 23.62 22.93 -3.92
N ALA A 106 22.64 22.96 -4.82
CA ALA A 106 22.32 24.14 -5.62
C ALA A 106 21.81 25.31 -4.75
N VAL A 107 20.96 25.03 -3.75
CA VAL A 107 20.51 26.05 -2.77
C VAL A 107 21.70 26.60 -1.96
N ALA A 108 22.62 25.74 -1.52
CA ALA A 108 23.81 26.16 -0.80
C ALA A 108 24.74 27.02 -1.68
N ALA A 109 24.72 26.82 -3.01
CA ALA A 109 25.42 27.67 -3.98
C ALA A 109 24.72 29.02 -4.26
N GLY A 110 23.60 29.31 -3.58
CA GLY A 110 22.87 30.58 -3.66
C GLY A 110 21.76 30.64 -4.72
N MET A 111 21.37 29.52 -5.31
CA MET A 111 20.28 29.47 -6.29
C MET A 111 18.92 29.58 -5.61
N ASN A 112 17.96 30.20 -6.29
CA ASN A 112 16.59 30.34 -5.79
C ASN A 112 15.90 28.97 -5.72
N PRO A 113 15.53 28.50 -4.51
CA PRO A 113 14.93 27.17 -4.34
C PRO A 113 13.56 27.04 -5.02
N MET A 114 12.81 28.12 -5.18
CA MET A 114 11.50 28.10 -5.85
C MET A 114 11.64 27.87 -7.36
N ASP A 115 12.64 28.46 -8.01
CA ASP A 115 12.94 28.22 -9.42
C ASP A 115 13.57 26.86 -9.65
N LEU A 116 14.45 26.39 -8.76
CA LEU A 116 14.92 25.01 -8.78
C LEU A 116 13.75 24.02 -8.75
N LYS A 117 12.78 24.21 -7.84
CA LYS A 117 11.58 23.37 -7.79
C LYS A 117 10.79 23.41 -9.08
N ARG A 118 10.55 24.58 -9.68
CA ARG A 118 9.83 24.70 -10.97
C ARG A 118 10.55 23.92 -12.08
N GLY A 119 11.88 23.97 -12.10
CA GLY A 119 12.69 23.20 -13.05
C GLY A 119 12.57 21.70 -12.84
N ILE A 120 12.62 21.22 -11.58
CA ILE A 120 12.39 19.82 -11.22
C ILE A 120 11.01 19.37 -11.65
N ASP A 121 9.97 20.12 -11.30
CA ASP A 121 8.58 19.82 -11.66
C ASP A 121 8.41 19.70 -13.18
N LYS A 122 8.98 20.62 -13.96
CA LYS A 122 8.95 20.60 -15.43
C LYS A 122 9.63 19.34 -16.00
N ALA A 123 10.77 18.97 -15.47
CA ALA A 123 11.49 17.75 -15.89
C ALA A 123 10.68 16.48 -15.57
N VAL A 124 10.06 16.41 -14.38
CA VAL A 124 9.27 15.25 -13.96
C VAL A 124 8.01 15.08 -14.80
N VAL A 125 7.31 16.17 -15.14
CA VAL A 125 6.13 16.10 -16.03
C VAL A 125 6.56 15.54 -17.40
N ALA A 126 7.61 16.08 -18.01
CA ALA A 126 8.12 15.59 -19.28
C ALA A 126 8.61 14.13 -19.19
N ALA A 127 9.25 13.75 -18.08
CA ALA A 127 9.72 12.38 -17.87
C ALA A 127 8.57 11.38 -17.75
N VAL A 128 7.47 11.74 -17.11
CA VAL A 128 6.28 10.88 -17.00
C VAL A 128 5.64 10.67 -18.38
N GLU A 129 5.55 11.69 -19.22
CA GLU A 129 5.07 11.57 -20.59
C GLU A 129 5.97 10.63 -21.43
N GLU A 130 7.27 10.76 -21.30
CA GLU A 130 8.23 9.91 -21.99
C GLU A 130 8.20 8.45 -21.48
N LEU A 131 8.05 8.23 -20.17
CA LEU A 131 7.86 6.88 -19.62
C LEU A 131 6.61 6.21 -20.17
N LYS A 132 5.50 6.94 -20.26
CA LYS A 132 4.26 6.44 -20.89
C LYS A 132 4.46 6.11 -22.38
N ALA A 133 5.23 6.93 -23.10
CA ALA A 133 5.54 6.68 -24.50
C ALA A 133 6.46 5.47 -24.73
N LEU A 134 7.31 5.11 -23.75
CA LEU A 134 8.15 3.92 -23.77
C LEU A 134 7.42 2.65 -23.31
N SER A 135 6.25 2.79 -22.71
CA SER A 135 5.50 1.67 -22.13
C SER A 135 5.01 0.71 -23.20
N VAL A 136 5.20 -0.58 -22.94
CA VAL A 136 4.71 -1.69 -23.75
C VAL A 136 3.57 -2.40 -22.98
N PRO A 137 2.42 -2.70 -23.60
CA PRO A 137 1.32 -3.40 -22.93
C PRO A 137 1.76 -4.75 -22.35
N CYS A 138 1.39 -5.01 -21.09
CA CYS A 138 1.62 -6.30 -20.42
C CYS A 138 0.33 -7.12 -20.48
N SER A 139 0.16 -7.93 -21.52
CA SER A 139 -1.10 -8.62 -21.77
C SER A 139 -0.98 -10.14 -21.85
N ASP A 140 0.21 -10.69 -22.01
CA ASP A 140 0.42 -12.12 -22.08
C ASP A 140 0.89 -12.72 -20.74
N THR A 141 0.55 -13.96 -20.49
CA THR A 141 0.88 -14.71 -19.27
C THR A 141 2.39 -14.75 -18.99
N LYS A 142 3.22 -14.75 -20.06
CA LYS A 142 4.67 -14.75 -19.93
C LYS A 142 5.20 -13.43 -19.37
N ALA A 143 4.74 -12.29 -19.91
CA ALA A 143 5.14 -10.98 -19.42
C ALA A 143 4.67 -10.77 -17.97
N ILE A 144 3.45 -11.22 -17.63
CA ILE A 144 2.91 -11.22 -16.27
C ILE A 144 3.82 -12.01 -15.32
N ALA A 145 4.20 -13.25 -15.70
CA ALA A 145 5.10 -14.07 -14.91
C ALA A 145 6.48 -13.43 -14.73
N GLN A 146 7.02 -12.78 -15.76
CA GLN A 146 8.32 -12.07 -15.70
C GLN A 146 8.28 -10.89 -14.73
N VAL A 147 7.23 -10.06 -14.78
CA VAL A 147 7.05 -8.96 -13.80
C VAL A 147 6.97 -9.51 -12.38
N GLY A 148 6.14 -10.53 -12.15
CA GLY A 148 6.01 -11.19 -10.85
C GLY A 148 7.34 -11.77 -10.35
N THR A 149 8.12 -12.39 -11.23
CA THR A 149 9.45 -12.94 -10.92
C THR A 149 10.42 -11.83 -10.49
N ILE A 150 10.48 -10.72 -11.24
CA ILE A 150 11.39 -9.61 -10.92
C ILE A 150 11.03 -8.96 -9.58
N SER A 151 9.76 -8.65 -9.37
CA SER A 151 9.29 -8.06 -8.10
C SER A 151 9.46 -9.03 -6.92
N ALA A 152 9.33 -10.34 -7.16
CA ALA A 152 9.62 -11.39 -6.16
C ALA A 152 11.13 -11.69 -5.97
N ASN A 153 12.03 -10.76 -6.28
CA ASN A 153 13.50 -10.96 -6.17
C ASN A 153 14.05 -12.14 -6.99
N SER A 154 13.58 -12.31 -8.21
CA SER A 154 13.93 -13.38 -9.16
C SER A 154 13.41 -14.77 -8.77
N ASP A 155 12.32 -14.84 -8.01
CA ASP A 155 11.64 -16.09 -7.69
C ASP A 155 10.63 -16.45 -8.80
N GLU A 156 11.04 -17.36 -9.70
CA GLU A 156 10.23 -17.80 -10.83
C GLU A 156 8.94 -18.54 -10.39
N THR A 157 8.96 -19.17 -9.22
CA THR A 157 7.80 -19.89 -8.68
C THR A 157 6.68 -18.92 -8.35
N VAL A 158 7.01 -17.82 -7.67
CA VAL A 158 6.06 -16.76 -7.34
C VAL A 158 5.50 -16.12 -8.61
N GLY A 159 6.37 -15.76 -9.57
CA GLY A 159 5.91 -15.17 -10.83
C GLY A 159 4.94 -16.05 -11.60
N ARG A 160 5.22 -17.36 -11.66
CA ARG A 160 4.34 -18.34 -12.31
C ARG A 160 2.99 -18.49 -11.58
N LEU A 161 3.00 -18.57 -10.25
CA LEU A 161 1.76 -18.68 -9.46
C LEU A 161 0.85 -17.46 -9.63
N ILE A 162 1.41 -16.26 -9.66
CA ILE A 162 0.64 -15.03 -9.90
C ILE A 162 0.04 -15.02 -11.30
N ALA A 163 0.82 -15.40 -12.33
CA ALA A 163 0.34 -15.49 -13.69
C ALA A 163 -0.78 -16.54 -13.85
N GLU A 164 -0.64 -17.71 -13.23
CA GLU A 164 -1.66 -18.75 -13.20
C GLU A 164 -2.93 -18.29 -12.45
N ALA A 165 -2.77 -17.57 -11.33
CA ALA A 165 -3.89 -16.98 -10.61
C ALA A 165 -4.66 -15.99 -11.50
N MET A 166 -3.95 -15.09 -12.20
CA MET A 166 -4.57 -14.13 -13.12
C MET A 166 -5.26 -14.80 -14.32
N ASP A 167 -4.72 -15.90 -14.83
CA ASP A 167 -5.37 -16.67 -15.90
C ASP A 167 -6.68 -17.31 -15.42
N LYS A 168 -6.74 -17.79 -14.17
CA LYS A 168 -7.93 -18.43 -13.60
C LYS A 168 -9.06 -17.45 -13.29
N VAL A 169 -8.74 -16.31 -12.66
CA VAL A 169 -9.76 -15.33 -12.21
C VAL A 169 -9.92 -14.15 -13.17
N GLY A 170 -9.08 -14.04 -14.19
CA GLY A 170 -9.03 -12.91 -15.11
C GLY A 170 -8.18 -11.75 -14.59
N LYS A 171 -7.88 -10.81 -15.48
CA LYS A 171 -7.00 -9.66 -15.18
C LYS A 171 -7.56 -8.72 -14.10
N GLU A 172 -8.87 -8.60 -14.05
CA GLU A 172 -9.63 -7.82 -13.06
C GLU A 172 -10.01 -8.68 -11.82
N GLY A 173 -9.63 -9.95 -11.82
CA GLY A 173 -9.97 -10.90 -10.78
C GLY A 173 -9.29 -10.62 -9.45
N VAL A 174 -9.91 -11.08 -8.38
CA VAL A 174 -9.39 -10.92 -7.03
C VAL A 174 -8.38 -12.02 -6.72
N ILE A 175 -7.18 -11.62 -6.32
CA ILE A 175 -6.13 -12.52 -5.86
C ILE A 175 -5.74 -12.08 -4.45
N THR A 176 -5.70 -13.01 -3.51
CA THR A 176 -5.27 -12.79 -2.12
C THR A 176 -4.12 -13.70 -1.77
N VAL A 177 -3.30 -13.29 -0.81
CA VAL A 177 -2.16 -14.07 -0.31
C VAL A 177 -2.41 -14.44 1.14
N GLU A 178 -2.28 -15.73 1.45
CA GLU A 178 -2.49 -16.28 2.79
C GLU A 178 -1.28 -17.07 3.26
N GLU A 179 -1.17 -17.25 4.57
CA GLU A 179 -0.21 -18.16 5.16
C GLU A 179 -0.73 -19.59 5.00
N GLY A 180 0.02 -20.43 4.31
CA GLY A 180 -0.26 -21.86 4.17
C GLY A 180 0.13 -22.64 5.40
N THR A 181 -0.31 -23.90 5.47
CA THR A 181 0.06 -24.82 6.55
C THR A 181 1.18 -25.79 6.13
N GLY A 182 1.52 -25.80 4.83
CA GLY A 182 2.52 -26.66 4.21
C GLY A 182 3.88 -25.97 4.00
N LEU A 183 4.80 -26.72 3.38
CA LEU A 183 6.11 -26.20 2.97
C LEU A 183 6.11 -25.62 1.56
N GLU A 184 5.14 -26.03 0.74
CA GLU A 184 5.00 -25.63 -0.66
C GLU A 184 3.91 -24.58 -0.81
N ASP A 185 4.04 -23.76 -1.86
CA ASP A 185 3.03 -22.77 -2.21
C ASP A 185 1.89 -23.46 -2.98
N GLU A 186 0.67 -23.08 -2.69
CA GLU A 186 -0.53 -23.63 -3.32
C GLU A 186 -1.39 -22.49 -3.89
N LEU A 187 -2.11 -22.78 -4.97
CA LEU A 187 -3.07 -21.88 -5.58
C LEU A 187 -4.46 -22.52 -5.57
N ASP A 188 -5.36 -21.95 -4.78
CA ASP A 188 -6.78 -22.33 -4.77
C ASP A 188 -7.62 -21.23 -5.44
N VAL A 189 -8.73 -21.62 -6.06
CA VAL A 189 -9.78 -20.71 -6.51
C VAL A 189 -11.05 -21.05 -5.76
N VAL A 190 -11.59 -20.07 -5.06
CA VAL A 190 -12.76 -20.23 -4.19
C VAL A 190 -13.85 -19.22 -4.56
N GLU A 191 -15.09 -19.50 -4.16
CA GLU A 191 -16.19 -18.55 -4.27
C GLU A 191 -15.90 -17.30 -3.44
N GLY A 192 -16.13 -16.12 -4.00
CA GLY A 192 -15.86 -14.88 -3.30
C GLY A 192 -16.03 -13.65 -4.17
N MET A 193 -15.96 -12.49 -3.55
CA MET A 193 -15.98 -11.23 -4.27
C MET A 193 -15.28 -10.10 -3.51
N GLN A 194 -14.84 -9.09 -4.25
CA GLN A 194 -14.33 -7.84 -3.69
C GLN A 194 -15.18 -6.65 -4.13
N PHE A 195 -15.34 -5.69 -3.24
CA PHE A 195 -15.98 -4.40 -3.55
C PHE A 195 -15.22 -3.22 -2.93
N ASP A 196 -15.38 -2.03 -3.54
CA ASP A 196 -14.62 -0.82 -3.22
C ASP A 196 -15.26 -0.07 -2.05
N ARG A 197 -15.20 -0.65 -0.87
CA ARG A 197 -15.55 -0.03 0.42
C ARG A 197 -14.64 -0.60 1.50
N GLY A 198 -13.92 0.26 2.20
CA GLY A 198 -13.09 -0.12 3.33
C GLY A 198 -13.81 0.04 4.67
N TYR A 199 -13.07 -0.19 5.75
CA TYR A 199 -13.60 -0.08 7.11
C TYR A 199 -14.02 1.36 7.44
N LEU A 200 -15.09 1.50 8.22
CA LEU A 200 -15.61 2.80 8.65
C LEU A 200 -14.76 3.45 9.76
N SER A 201 -13.93 2.68 10.42
CA SER A 201 -13.06 3.18 11.48
C SER A 201 -11.73 2.43 11.50
N PRO A 202 -10.58 3.12 11.57
CA PRO A 202 -9.27 2.47 11.71
C PRO A 202 -9.11 1.73 13.05
N TYR A 203 -9.97 1.96 14.03
CA TYR A 203 -9.97 1.21 15.29
C TYR A 203 -10.45 -0.24 15.16
N PHE A 204 -10.98 -0.63 14.00
CA PHE A 204 -11.28 -2.02 13.69
C PHE A 204 -10.06 -2.82 13.28
N ILE A 205 -8.94 -2.18 12.90
CA ILE A 205 -7.72 -2.83 12.45
C ILE A 205 -7.20 -3.80 13.51
N ASN A 206 -7.02 -5.06 13.13
CA ASN A 206 -6.48 -6.11 13.99
C ASN A 206 -5.16 -6.70 13.45
N LYS A 207 -4.72 -6.25 12.25
CA LYS A 207 -3.43 -6.55 11.65
C LYS A 207 -2.68 -5.24 11.38
N PRO A 208 -1.96 -4.71 12.38
CA PRO A 208 -1.27 -3.41 12.25
C PRO A 208 -0.21 -3.40 11.14
N GLU A 209 0.42 -4.54 10.87
CA GLU A 209 1.46 -4.67 9.86
C GLU A 209 0.94 -4.33 8.45
N THR A 210 -0.26 -4.81 8.13
CA THR A 210 -0.92 -4.59 6.83
C THR A 210 -1.92 -3.44 6.85
N GLY A 211 -2.27 -2.92 8.03
CA GLY A 211 -3.35 -1.93 8.19
C GLY A 211 -4.73 -2.49 7.86
N ALA A 212 -4.92 -3.80 7.96
CA ALA A 212 -6.15 -4.50 7.58
C ALA A 212 -6.95 -5.01 8.78
N VAL A 213 -8.22 -5.31 8.51
CA VAL A 213 -9.10 -6.10 9.40
C VAL A 213 -9.25 -7.48 8.77
N GLU A 214 -8.87 -8.52 9.48
CA GLU A 214 -9.07 -9.91 9.08
C GLU A 214 -10.06 -10.59 10.03
N LEU A 215 -11.13 -11.16 9.47
CA LEU A 215 -12.15 -11.87 10.22
C LEU A 215 -12.20 -13.32 9.74
N GLU A 216 -11.97 -14.26 10.64
CA GLU A 216 -12.02 -15.71 10.38
C GLU A 216 -13.38 -16.29 10.76
N ASN A 217 -14.03 -16.99 9.82
CA ASN A 217 -15.35 -17.58 9.96
C ASN A 217 -16.42 -16.58 10.48
N PRO A 218 -16.49 -15.34 9.92
CA PRO A 218 -17.38 -14.32 10.41
C PRO A 218 -18.85 -14.58 10.03
N PHE A 219 -19.75 -14.03 10.84
CA PHE A 219 -21.10 -13.71 10.40
C PHE A 219 -21.10 -12.40 9.60
N ILE A 220 -22.04 -12.28 8.66
CA ILE A 220 -22.20 -11.10 7.80
C ILE A 220 -23.63 -10.60 7.92
N LEU A 221 -23.80 -9.38 8.42
CA LEU A 221 -25.08 -8.70 8.50
C LEU A 221 -25.21 -7.73 7.33
N LEU A 222 -26.24 -7.91 6.51
CA LEU A 222 -26.54 -7.09 5.33
C LEU A 222 -27.77 -6.23 5.60
N VAL A 223 -27.63 -4.89 5.56
CA VAL A 223 -28.71 -3.95 5.92
C VAL A 223 -28.87 -2.89 4.84
N ASP A 224 -30.06 -2.77 4.27
CA ASP A 224 -30.38 -1.73 3.27
C ASP A 224 -30.96 -0.46 3.93
N LYS A 225 -30.31 -0.01 4.99
CA LYS A 225 -30.56 1.29 5.63
C LYS A 225 -29.34 1.79 6.38
N LYS A 226 -29.41 3.04 6.83
CA LYS A 226 -28.42 3.57 7.79
C LYS A 226 -28.67 3.04 9.17
N VAL A 227 -27.59 2.69 9.87
CA VAL A 227 -27.62 2.21 11.25
C VAL A 227 -26.96 3.24 12.15
N SER A 228 -27.76 3.98 12.92
CA SER A 228 -27.28 4.99 13.87
C SER A 228 -27.58 4.63 15.33
N ASN A 229 -28.59 3.80 15.56
CA ASN A 229 -29.04 3.39 16.89
C ASN A 229 -28.51 2.00 17.24
N ILE A 230 -27.68 1.91 18.28
CA ILE A 230 -27.10 0.62 18.73
C ILE A 230 -28.16 -0.38 19.22
N ARG A 231 -29.32 0.08 19.69
CA ARG A 231 -30.37 -0.79 20.22
C ARG A 231 -30.91 -1.73 19.16
N GLU A 232 -30.96 -1.29 17.90
CA GLU A 232 -31.41 -2.12 16.79
C GLU A 232 -30.46 -3.30 16.52
N LEU A 233 -29.17 -3.15 16.85
CA LEU A 233 -28.13 -4.17 16.67
C LEU A 233 -28.01 -5.14 17.87
N LEU A 234 -28.56 -4.80 19.04
CA LEU A 234 -28.35 -5.57 20.27
C LEU A 234 -28.66 -7.07 20.11
N PRO A 235 -29.81 -7.49 19.52
CA PRO A 235 -30.12 -8.91 19.37
C PRO A 235 -29.06 -9.67 18.55
N VAL A 236 -28.61 -9.08 17.47
CA VAL A 236 -27.55 -9.65 16.62
C VAL A 236 -26.22 -9.72 17.37
N LEU A 237 -25.83 -8.63 18.04
CA LEU A 237 -24.56 -8.57 18.79
C LEU A 237 -24.53 -9.58 19.95
N GLU A 238 -25.64 -9.76 20.67
CA GLU A 238 -25.73 -10.76 21.72
C GLU A 238 -25.63 -12.19 21.16
N GLY A 239 -26.30 -12.46 20.03
CA GLY A 239 -26.21 -13.73 19.33
C GLY A 239 -24.81 -14.07 18.89
N VAL A 240 -24.13 -13.12 18.24
CA VAL A 240 -22.75 -13.22 17.75
C VAL A 240 -21.76 -13.41 18.91
N ALA A 241 -21.92 -12.64 20.00
CA ALA A 241 -21.10 -12.78 21.20
C ALA A 241 -21.23 -14.17 21.84
N LYS A 242 -22.46 -14.72 21.92
CA LYS A 242 -22.70 -16.09 22.41
C LYS A 242 -22.07 -17.15 21.51
N ALA A 243 -22.09 -16.93 20.18
CA ALA A 243 -21.46 -17.81 19.20
C ALA A 243 -19.93 -17.68 19.18
N SER A 244 -19.36 -16.67 19.82
CA SER A 244 -17.91 -16.36 19.83
C SER A 244 -17.30 -16.23 18.44
N LYS A 245 -18.10 -15.81 17.44
CA LYS A 245 -17.66 -15.56 16.07
C LYS A 245 -17.50 -14.06 15.79
N PRO A 246 -16.64 -13.64 14.85
CA PRO A 246 -16.61 -12.26 14.38
C PRO A 246 -17.88 -11.88 13.61
N LEU A 247 -18.14 -10.57 13.49
CA LEU A 247 -19.23 -10.02 12.70
C LEU A 247 -18.73 -8.95 11.75
N LEU A 248 -19.09 -9.05 10.47
CA LEU A 248 -19.03 -7.94 9.53
C LEU A 248 -20.42 -7.34 9.35
N ILE A 249 -20.55 -6.03 9.48
CA ILE A 249 -21.78 -5.28 9.19
C ILE A 249 -21.57 -4.54 7.85
N ILE A 250 -22.43 -4.83 6.88
CA ILE A 250 -22.48 -4.13 5.58
C ILE A 250 -23.82 -3.41 5.54
N ALA A 251 -23.79 -2.08 5.66
CA ALA A 251 -24.99 -1.26 5.70
C ALA A 251 -24.86 -0.04 4.76
N GLU A 252 -25.95 0.66 4.48
CA GLU A 252 -25.86 1.93 3.73
C GLU A 252 -24.85 2.87 4.40
N ASP A 253 -24.92 3.00 5.71
CA ASP A 253 -23.93 3.66 6.57
C ASP A 253 -24.06 3.13 7.99
N VAL A 254 -22.97 3.20 8.78
CA VAL A 254 -23.02 2.99 10.22
C VAL A 254 -22.39 4.21 10.88
N GLU A 255 -23.20 4.96 11.64
CA GLU A 255 -22.79 6.27 12.14
C GLU A 255 -23.25 6.50 13.60
N GLY A 256 -22.82 7.62 14.17
CA GLY A 256 -23.27 8.09 15.48
C GLY A 256 -22.97 7.13 16.63
N GLU A 257 -24.00 6.89 17.48
CA GLU A 257 -23.90 6.03 18.67
C GLU A 257 -23.58 4.58 18.30
N ALA A 258 -24.13 4.07 17.21
CA ALA A 258 -23.89 2.70 16.76
C ALA A 258 -22.42 2.46 16.46
N LEU A 259 -21.81 3.30 15.61
CA LEU A 259 -20.39 3.17 15.26
C LEU A 259 -19.48 3.32 16.48
N ALA A 260 -19.72 4.33 17.33
CA ALA A 260 -18.93 4.57 18.54
C ALA A 260 -18.96 3.36 19.48
N THR A 261 -20.14 2.77 19.68
CA THR A 261 -20.31 1.60 20.56
C THR A 261 -19.63 0.36 19.98
N LEU A 262 -19.73 0.11 18.66
CA LEU A 262 -19.05 -1.00 18.00
C LEU A 262 -17.52 -0.87 18.16
N VAL A 263 -16.96 0.32 17.95
CA VAL A 263 -15.53 0.60 18.13
C VAL A 263 -15.09 0.32 19.56
N VAL A 264 -15.80 0.86 20.56
CA VAL A 264 -15.46 0.65 21.98
C VAL A 264 -15.51 -0.84 22.36
N ASN A 265 -16.52 -1.59 21.91
CA ASN A 265 -16.64 -3.01 22.21
C ASN A 265 -15.55 -3.84 21.52
N THR A 266 -15.16 -3.48 20.29
CA THR A 266 -14.02 -4.12 19.59
C THR A 266 -12.72 -3.86 20.33
N MET A 267 -12.44 -2.60 20.71
CA MET A 267 -11.22 -2.24 21.46
C MET A 267 -11.13 -2.93 22.83
N ARG A 268 -12.28 -3.20 23.47
CA ARG A 268 -12.36 -3.95 24.75
C ARG A 268 -12.31 -5.46 24.57
N GLY A 269 -12.32 -5.96 23.33
CA GLY A 269 -12.31 -7.39 23.03
C GLY A 269 -13.61 -8.11 23.40
N ILE A 270 -14.72 -7.38 23.60
CA ILE A 270 -16.03 -7.96 23.96
C ILE A 270 -16.64 -8.66 22.74
N VAL A 271 -16.57 -8.03 21.56
CA VAL A 271 -17.02 -8.57 20.29
C VAL A 271 -16.01 -8.20 19.21
N LYS A 272 -15.68 -9.13 18.33
CA LYS A 272 -14.87 -8.85 17.15
C LYS A 272 -15.80 -8.40 16.02
N VAL A 273 -15.91 -7.10 15.80
CA VAL A 273 -16.81 -6.50 14.81
C VAL A 273 -16.06 -5.57 13.90
N ALA A 274 -16.44 -5.55 12.64
CA ALA A 274 -16.09 -4.50 11.69
C ALA A 274 -17.35 -4.01 10.97
N ALA A 275 -17.32 -2.76 10.50
CA ALA A 275 -18.42 -2.17 9.74
C ALA A 275 -17.87 -1.49 8.48
N VAL A 276 -18.57 -1.70 7.36
CA VAL A 276 -18.27 -1.11 6.05
C VAL A 276 -19.55 -0.57 5.42
N LYS A 277 -19.40 0.39 4.49
CA LYS A 277 -20.53 0.84 3.67
C LYS A 277 -20.86 -0.19 2.60
N ALA A 278 -22.13 -0.36 2.31
CA ALA A 278 -22.59 -1.15 1.18
C ALA A 278 -22.10 -0.52 -0.15
N PRO A 279 -21.68 -1.35 -1.13
CA PRO A 279 -21.26 -0.86 -2.42
C PRO A 279 -22.42 -0.33 -3.26
N GLY A 280 -22.16 0.68 -4.09
CA GLY A 280 -23.17 1.30 -4.95
C GLY A 280 -24.08 2.30 -4.23
N PHE A 281 -25.10 2.79 -4.97
CA PHE A 281 -26.08 3.76 -4.50
C PHE A 281 -27.46 3.39 -5.05
N GLY A 282 -28.54 3.69 -4.28
CA GLY A 282 -29.92 3.46 -4.71
C GLY A 282 -30.17 1.98 -5.08
N ASP A 283 -30.81 1.72 -6.20
CA ASP A 283 -31.15 0.37 -6.65
C ASP A 283 -29.93 -0.52 -6.92
N ARG A 284 -28.79 0.08 -7.31
CA ARG A 284 -27.53 -0.66 -7.47
C ARG A 284 -27.02 -1.18 -6.14
N ARG A 285 -27.13 -0.39 -5.06
CA ARG A 285 -26.77 -0.84 -3.71
C ARG A 285 -27.58 -2.05 -3.30
N LYS A 286 -28.91 -2.01 -3.51
CA LYS A 286 -29.81 -3.13 -3.23
C LYS A 286 -29.42 -4.38 -4.02
N ALA A 287 -29.13 -4.20 -5.31
CA ALA A 287 -28.72 -5.30 -6.19
C ALA A 287 -27.40 -5.93 -5.74
N MET A 288 -26.41 -5.10 -5.34
CA MET A 288 -25.11 -5.60 -4.85
C MET A 288 -25.23 -6.25 -3.46
N LEU A 289 -26.05 -5.71 -2.56
CA LEU A 289 -26.36 -6.38 -1.29
C LEU A 289 -26.98 -7.75 -1.51
N GLN A 290 -27.87 -7.88 -2.51
CA GLN A 290 -28.46 -9.17 -2.88
C GLN A 290 -27.44 -10.14 -3.47
N ASP A 291 -26.47 -9.65 -4.26
CA ASP A 291 -25.38 -10.47 -4.78
C ASP A 291 -24.51 -11.02 -3.65
N ILE A 292 -24.19 -10.18 -2.65
CA ILE A 292 -23.46 -10.59 -1.44
C ILE A 292 -24.28 -11.59 -0.61
N ALA A 293 -25.59 -11.36 -0.49
CA ALA A 293 -26.49 -12.27 0.25
C ALA A 293 -26.47 -13.68 -0.35
N ILE A 294 -26.56 -13.78 -1.68
CA ILE A 294 -26.50 -15.07 -2.39
C ILE A 294 -25.14 -15.74 -2.22
N LEU A 295 -24.04 -14.96 -2.35
CA LEU A 295 -22.69 -15.48 -2.17
C LEU A 295 -22.43 -16.03 -0.77
N THR A 296 -23.04 -15.44 0.25
CA THR A 296 -22.78 -15.76 1.66
C THR A 296 -23.91 -16.55 2.34
N ASN A 297 -24.94 -16.92 1.58
CA ASN A 297 -26.17 -17.55 2.06
C ASN A 297 -26.85 -16.76 3.19
N GLY A 298 -26.87 -15.43 3.06
CA GLY A 298 -27.48 -14.51 4.01
C GLY A 298 -28.75 -13.86 3.47
N THR A 299 -29.38 -13.04 4.29
CA THR A 299 -30.59 -12.28 3.92
C THR A 299 -30.32 -10.79 4.04
N VAL A 300 -30.76 -9.99 3.06
CA VAL A 300 -30.70 -8.54 3.14
C VAL A 300 -31.85 -8.04 4.04
N ILE A 301 -31.52 -7.41 5.14
CA ILE A 301 -32.48 -6.79 6.04
C ILE A 301 -32.93 -5.46 5.45
N SER A 302 -34.18 -5.40 5.00
CA SER A 302 -34.80 -4.22 4.39
C SER A 302 -36.22 -4.02 4.87
N GLU A 303 -36.55 -2.79 5.24
CA GLU A 303 -37.90 -2.40 5.66
C GLU A 303 -38.91 -2.53 4.51
N GLU A 304 -38.47 -2.41 3.25
CA GLU A 304 -39.33 -2.56 2.08
C GLU A 304 -39.94 -3.96 1.94
N ILE A 305 -39.22 -4.98 2.43
CA ILE A 305 -39.72 -6.36 2.45
C ILE A 305 -40.28 -6.76 3.83
N GLY A 306 -40.47 -5.77 4.74
CA GLY A 306 -41.03 -5.98 6.05
C GLY A 306 -40.11 -6.59 7.10
N MET A 307 -38.78 -6.58 6.86
CA MET A 307 -37.79 -7.04 7.84
C MET A 307 -37.30 -5.90 8.72
N GLU A 308 -37.26 -6.13 10.01
CA GLU A 308 -36.79 -5.18 11.02
C GLU A 308 -35.46 -5.67 11.61
N LEU A 309 -34.49 -4.77 11.75
CA LEU A 309 -33.17 -5.10 12.27
C LEU A 309 -33.21 -5.66 13.71
N GLU A 310 -34.13 -5.16 14.52
CA GLU A 310 -34.34 -5.63 15.90
C GLU A 310 -34.85 -7.08 16.01
N LYS A 311 -35.41 -7.63 14.93
CA LYS A 311 -35.92 -9.01 14.86
C LYS A 311 -34.99 -9.98 14.16
N THR A 312 -33.85 -9.49 13.70
CA THR A 312 -32.85 -10.28 12.97
C THR A 312 -32.20 -11.33 13.87
N THR A 313 -32.10 -12.55 13.37
CA THR A 313 -31.50 -13.69 14.05
C THR A 313 -30.18 -14.11 13.39
N LEU A 314 -29.47 -15.06 14.00
CA LEU A 314 -28.23 -15.59 13.39
C LEU A 314 -28.50 -16.37 12.09
N GLU A 315 -29.71 -16.86 11.86
CA GLU A 315 -30.10 -17.58 10.64
C GLU A 315 -30.24 -16.66 9.44
N ASP A 316 -30.45 -15.36 9.66
CA ASP A 316 -30.54 -14.34 8.62
C ASP A 316 -29.16 -13.86 8.17
N LEU A 317 -28.11 -14.16 8.96
CA LEU A 317 -26.75 -13.70 8.71
C LEU A 317 -26.04 -14.58 7.67
N GLY A 318 -25.39 -13.93 6.71
CA GLY A 318 -24.46 -14.60 5.82
C GLY A 318 -23.20 -15.08 6.56
N GLN A 319 -22.45 -15.98 5.95
CA GLN A 319 -21.18 -16.47 6.45
C GLN A 319 -20.15 -16.61 5.33
N ALA A 320 -18.90 -16.51 5.69
CA ALA A 320 -17.77 -16.81 4.82
C ALA A 320 -16.64 -17.44 5.65
N LYS A 321 -15.69 -18.07 5.00
CA LYS A 321 -14.51 -18.59 5.69
C LYS A 321 -13.60 -17.47 6.18
N ARG A 322 -13.44 -16.41 5.37
CA ARG A 322 -12.57 -15.28 5.72
C ARG A 322 -13.06 -13.99 5.07
N ILE A 323 -12.82 -12.87 5.76
CA ILE A 323 -13.00 -11.52 5.21
C ILE A 323 -11.75 -10.70 5.48
N VAL A 324 -11.29 -9.98 4.45
CA VAL A 324 -10.19 -9.02 4.54
C VAL A 324 -10.70 -7.64 4.16
N ILE A 325 -10.52 -6.65 5.06
CA ILE A 325 -10.97 -5.28 4.85
C ILE A 325 -9.76 -4.36 5.00
N ASN A 326 -9.45 -3.62 3.96
CA ASN A 326 -8.45 -2.57 4.00
C ASN A 326 -9.14 -1.19 4.09
N LYS A 327 -8.34 -0.13 3.87
CA LYS A 327 -8.85 1.24 3.88
C LYS A 327 -9.90 1.49 2.78
N ASP A 328 -9.77 0.85 1.63
CA ASP A 328 -10.52 1.15 0.41
C ASP A 328 -11.40 0.00 -0.08
N THR A 329 -11.09 -1.25 0.30
CA THR A 329 -11.76 -2.44 -0.22
C THR A 329 -12.15 -3.43 0.87
N THR A 330 -13.18 -4.23 0.57
CA THR A 330 -13.61 -5.41 1.35
C THR A 330 -13.63 -6.62 0.43
N THR A 331 -12.93 -7.69 0.83
CA THR A 331 -12.86 -8.97 0.12
C THR A 331 -13.52 -10.06 0.96
N ILE A 332 -14.52 -10.72 0.41
CA ILE A 332 -15.17 -11.91 0.98
C ILE A 332 -14.57 -13.13 0.29
N ILE A 333 -14.06 -14.07 1.05
CA ILE A 333 -13.34 -15.25 0.58
C ILE A 333 -14.08 -16.49 1.07
N ASP A 334 -14.38 -17.39 0.15
CA ASP A 334 -15.02 -18.68 0.43
C ASP A 334 -16.37 -18.47 1.16
N GLY A 335 -17.31 -17.79 0.48
CA GLY A 335 -18.70 -17.64 0.94
C GLY A 335 -19.42 -18.98 0.94
N ILE A 336 -20.34 -19.18 1.88
CA ILE A 336 -21.09 -20.45 2.00
C ILE A 336 -22.34 -20.54 1.10
N GLY A 337 -22.47 -19.63 0.12
CA GLY A 337 -23.57 -19.66 -0.85
C GLY A 337 -23.53 -20.93 -1.70
N GLU A 338 -24.70 -21.42 -2.10
CA GLU A 338 -24.79 -22.57 -2.99
C GLU A 338 -24.37 -22.20 -4.42
N GLU A 339 -23.52 -23.00 -5.05
CA GLU A 339 -23.01 -22.78 -6.43
C GLU A 339 -24.15 -22.59 -7.44
N ASP A 340 -25.24 -23.40 -7.32
CA ASP A 340 -26.42 -23.29 -8.19
C ASP A 340 -27.14 -21.94 -8.02
N ALA A 341 -27.20 -21.40 -6.80
CA ALA A 341 -27.80 -20.09 -6.52
C ALA A 341 -26.94 -18.96 -7.12
N ILE A 342 -25.63 -19.05 -6.97
CA ILE A 342 -24.65 -18.09 -7.56
C ILE A 342 -24.74 -18.14 -9.09
N ALA A 343 -24.71 -19.34 -9.70
CA ALA A 343 -24.85 -19.52 -11.13
C ALA A 343 -26.19 -18.98 -11.66
N GLY A 344 -27.28 -19.23 -10.95
CA GLY A 344 -28.61 -18.69 -11.27
C GLY A 344 -28.62 -17.16 -11.25
N ARG A 345 -27.95 -16.54 -10.25
CA ARG A 345 -27.82 -15.08 -10.16
C ARG A 345 -27.00 -14.50 -11.31
N VAL A 346 -25.89 -15.13 -11.66
CA VAL A 346 -25.06 -14.74 -12.82
C VAL A 346 -25.88 -14.81 -14.11
N ALA A 347 -26.66 -15.87 -14.31
CA ALA A 347 -27.53 -16.00 -15.49
C ALA A 347 -28.58 -14.88 -15.55
N GLN A 348 -29.19 -14.55 -14.42
CA GLN A 348 -30.15 -13.45 -14.32
C GLN A 348 -29.50 -12.09 -14.70
N ILE A 349 -28.29 -11.80 -14.20
CA ILE A 349 -27.60 -10.54 -14.53
C ILE A 349 -27.21 -10.52 -16.02
N ARG A 350 -26.78 -11.64 -16.61
CA ARG A 350 -26.50 -11.75 -18.05
C ARG A 350 -27.73 -11.45 -18.91
N GLN A 351 -28.89 -11.93 -18.50
CA GLN A 351 -30.14 -11.58 -19.17
C GLN A 351 -30.44 -10.08 -19.10
N GLN A 352 -30.21 -9.44 -17.93
CA GLN A 352 -30.35 -7.98 -17.78
C GLN A 352 -29.39 -7.21 -18.69
N ILE A 353 -28.18 -7.72 -18.96
CA ILE A 353 -27.22 -7.12 -19.90
C ILE A 353 -27.80 -7.13 -21.32
N GLU A 354 -28.42 -8.24 -21.75
CA GLU A 354 -29.03 -8.38 -23.08
C GLU A 354 -30.25 -7.45 -23.25
N GLU A 355 -31.03 -7.28 -22.19
CA GLU A 355 -32.24 -6.43 -22.17
C GLU A 355 -31.92 -4.94 -22.03
N SER A 356 -30.74 -4.58 -21.54
CA SER A 356 -30.35 -3.19 -21.29
C SER A 356 -30.07 -2.42 -22.58
N SER A 357 -30.70 -1.25 -22.72
CA SER A 357 -30.47 -0.31 -23.82
C SER A 357 -29.39 0.74 -23.52
N SER A 358 -28.94 0.84 -22.26
CA SER A 358 -27.94 1.81 -21.79
C SER A 358 -26.56 1.17 -21.77
N ASP A 359 -25.60 1.73 -22.49
CA ASP A 359 -24.23 1.23 -22.50
C ASP A 359 -23.59 1.32 -21.10
N TYR A 360 -23.90 2.38 -20.36
CA TYR A 360 -23.44 2.55 -18.98
C TYR A 360 -24.02 1.49 -18.03
N ASP A 361 -25.31 1.19 -18.12
CA ASP A 361 -25.92 0.16 -17.26
C ASP A 361 -25.42 -1.23 -17.65
N ARG A 362 -25.20 -1.46 -18.94
CA ARG A 362 -24.61 -2.70 -19.45
C ARG A 362 -23.20 -2.92 -18.89
N GLU A 363 -22.36 -1.88 -18.89
CA GLU A 363 -21.02 -1.92 -18.28
C GLU A 363 -21.09 -2.26 -16.79
N LYS A 364 -21.98 -1.62 -16.03
CA LYS A 364 -22.13 -1.87 -14.58
C LYS A 364 -22.71 -3.26 -14.28
N LEU A 365 -23.54 -3.82 -15.12
CA LEU A 365 -24.01 -5.19 -15.02
C LEU A 365 -22.88 -6.19 -15.34
N GLN A 366 -22.03 -5.89 -16.33
CA GLN A 366 -20.84 -6.70 -16.66
C GLN A 366 -19.84 -6.73 -15.48
N GLU A 367 -19.59 -5.58 -14.82
CA GLU A 367 -18.77 -5.53 -13.60
C GLU A 367 -19.33 -6.44 -12.49
N ARG A 368 -20.65 -6.47 -12.31
CA ARG A 368 -21.28 -7.35 -11.30
C ARG A 368 -21.10 -8.84 -11.64
N VAL A 369 -21.28 -9.20 -12.93
CA VAL A 369 -21.02 -10.58 -13.39
C VAL A 369 -19.57 -10.96 -13.14
N ALA A 370 -18.62 -10.09 -13.50
CA ALA A 370 -17.20 -10.36 -13.31
C ALA A 370 -16.84 -10.56 -11.82
N LYS A 371 -17.41 -9.73 -10.92
CA LYS A 371 -17.20 -9.85 -9.47
C LYS A 371 -17.80 -11.11 -8.87
N LEU A 372 -18.96 -11.57 -9.37
CA LEU A 372 -19.68 -12.71 -8.81
C LEU A 372 -19.20 -14.05 -9.39
N ALA A 373 -18.87 -14.08 -10.71
CA ALA A 373 -18.47 -15.30 -11.43
C ALA A 373 -16.96 -15.56 -11.41
N GLY A 374 -16.15 -14.54 -11.12
CA GLY A 374 -14.69 -14.63 -11.16
C GLY A 374 -14.08 -15.37 -9.98
N GLY A 375 -14.77 -15.45 -8.87
CA GLY A 375 -14.24 -16.00 -7.62
C GLY A 375 -13.04 -15.21 -7.06
N VAL A 376 -12.35 -15.81 -6.12
CA VAL A 376 -11.11 -15.30 -5.53
C VAL A 376 -10.01 -16.35 -5.66
N ALA A 377 -8.89 -16.00 -6.28
CA ALA A 377 -7.69 -16.83 -6.25
C ALA A 377 -6.95 -16.59 -4.92
N VAL A 378 -6.67 -17.65 -4.20
CA VAL A 378 -5.96 -17.62 -2.92
C VAL A 378 -4.60 -18.28 -3.10
N ILE A 379 -3.54 -17.47 -3.04
CA ILE A 379 -2.16 -17.97 -3.03
C ILE A 379 -1.80 -18.26 -1.58
N LYS A 380 -1.63 -19.54 -1.23
CA LYS A 380 -1.18 -19.99 0.09
C LYS A 380 0.32 -20.16 0.07
N VAL A 381 1.00 -19.36 0.86
CA VAL A 381 2.47 -19.36 0.93
C VAL A 381 2.94 -20.42 1.91
N GLY A 382 3.82 -21.32 1.47
CA GLY A 382 4.46 -22.34 2.29
C GLY A 382 5.86 -21.94 2.76
N ALA A 383 6.22 -22.25 4.02
CA ALA A 383 7.57 -22.07 4.54
C ALA A 383 7.84 -22.96 5.76
N ALA A 384 9.14 -23.15 6.09
CA ALA A 384 9.55 -23.96 7.22
C ALA A 384 9.46 -23.27 8.58
N THR A 385 9.50 -21.92 8.58
CA THR A 385 9.47 -21.11 9.80
C THR A 385 8.51 -19.92 9.65
N GLU A 386 7.97 -19.43 10.76
CA GLU A 386 7.08 -18.26 10.78
C GLU A 386 7.78 -16.99 10.23
N VAL A 387 9.07 -16.83 10.50
CA VAL A 387 9.84 -15.67 9.99
C VAL A 387 9.97 -15.72 8.47
N GLU A 388 10.29 -16.91 7.92
CA GLU A 388 10.35 -17.14 6.47
C GLU A 388 8.96 -16.97 5.81
N MET A 389 7.91 -17.47 6.45
CA MET A 389 6.53 -17.34 6.00
C MET A 389 6.13 -15.88 5.82
N LYS A 390 6.39 -15.04 6.81
CA LYS A 390 6.07 -13.60 6.79
C LYS A 390 6.85 -12.87 5.70
N GLU A 391 8.15 -13.16 5.55
CA GLU A 391 8.98 -12.59 4.49
C GLU A 391 8.45 -12.98 3.11
N LYS A 392 8.18 -14.26 2.89
CA LYS A 392 7.72 -14.78 1.62
C LYS A 392 6.32 -14.26 1.26
N ARG A 393 5.41 -14.17 2.25
CA ARG A 393 4.09 -13.57 2.06
C ARG A 393 4.21 -12.11 1.60
N ALA A 394 5.01 -11.29 2.28
CA ALA A 394 5.22 -9.89 1.89
C ALA A 394 5.76 -9.78 0.46
N ARG A 395 6.72 -10.62 0.08
CA ARG A 395 7.30 -10.65 -1.26
C ARG A 395 6.30 -11.08 -2.33
N VAL A 396 5.40 -12.01 -2.04
CA VAL A 396 4.31 -12.42 -2.95
C VAL A 396 3.27 -11.30 -3.10
N ASP A 397 2.93 -10.59 -2.00
CA ASP A 397 2.04 -9.44 -2.02
C ASP A 397 2.62 -8.29 -2.89
N ASP A 398 3.90 -7.96 -2.73
CA ASP A 398 4.58 -6.94 -3.56
C ASP A 398 4.57 -7.35 -5.04
N ALA A 399 4.89 -8.60 -5.34
CA ALA A 399 4.88 -9.12 -6.72
C ALA A 399 3.46 -9.09 -7.34
N LEU A 400 2.43 -9.36 -6.56
CA LEU A 400 1.04 -9.26 -7.01
C LEU A 400 0.67 -7.80 -7.35
N HIS A 401 1.04 -6.85 -6.50
CA HIS A 401 0.78 -5.43 -6.74
C HIS A 401 1.52 -4.92 -7.98
N ALA A 402 2.81 -5.26 -8.12
CA ALA A 402 3.62 -4.92 -9.30
C ALA A 402 3.02 -5.49 -10.58
N THR A 403 2.53 -6.73 -10.54
CA THR A 403 1.91 -7.39 -11.68
C THR A 403 0.59 -6.71 -12.08
N ARG A 404 -0.25 -6.32 -11.11
CA ARG A 404 -1.46 -5.52 -11.38
C ARG A 404 -1.12 -4.17 -12.00
N ALA A 405 -0.13 -3.47 -11.46
CA ALA A 405 0.34 -2.21 -11.99
C ALA A 405 0.85 -2.33 -13.45
N ALA A 406 1.51 -3.46 -13.77
CA ALA A 406 1.96 -3.77 -15.12
C ALA A 406 0.81 -4.04 -16.10
N VAL A 407 -0.20 -4.77 -15.67
CA VAL A 407 -1.42 -5.02 -16.49
C VAL A 407 -2.18 -3.72 -16.75
N GLU A 408 -2.21 -2.81 -15.77
CA GLU A 408 -2.94 -1.53 -15.84
C GLU A 408 -2.28 -0.51 -16.79
N GLU A 409 -0.97 -0.28 -16.66
CA GLU A 409 -0.26 0.77 -17.41
C GLU A 409 0.89 0.26 -18.31
N GLY A 410 1.05 -1.04 -18.43
CA GLY A 410 2.14 -1.63 -19.20
C GLY A 410 3.47 -1.66 -18.44
N VAL A 411 4.52 -2.03 -19.16
CA VAL A 411 5.88 -2.21 -18.65
C VAL A 411 6.90 -1.42 -19.45
N VAL A 412 8.01 -1.11 -18.82
CA VAL A 412 9.19 -0.49 -19.42
C VAL A 412 10.43 -1.35 -19.15
N ALA A 413 11.52 -1.08 -19.84
CA ALA A 413 12.83 -1.72 -19.59
C ALA A 413 13.25 -1.49 -18.13
N GLY A 414 13.43 -2.58 -17.38
CA GLY A 414 13.69 -2.55 -15.93
C GLY A 414 15.14 -2.22 -15.56
N GLY A 415 15.44 -2.42 -14.26
CA GLY A 415 16.79 -2.19 -13.74
C GLY A 415 17.22 -0.71 -13.76
N GLY A 416 16.28 0.23 -13.81
CA GLY A 416 16.55 1.66 -13.95
C GLY A 416 16.85 2.11 -15.38
N THR A 417 16.82 1.21 -16.36
CA THR A 417 17.14 1.50 -17.77
C THR A 417 16.20 2.55 -18.35
N ALA A 418 14.89 2.42 -18.15
CA ALA A 418 13.91 3.39 -18.66
C ALA A 418 14.16 4.81 -18.16
N LEU A 419 14.48 4.99 -16.88
CA LEU A 419 14.79 6.32 -16.31
C LEU A 419 16.05 6.93 -16.93
N VAL A 420 17.10 6.13 -17.16
CA VAL A 420 18.33 6.58 -17.84
C VAL A 420 18.03 6.99 -19.29
N ARG A 421 17.18 6.26 -20.01
CA ARG A 421 16.75 6.62 -21.38
C ARG A 421 15.96 7.92 -21.41
N VAL A 422 15.00 8.07 -20.50
CA VAL A 422 14.21 9.29 -20.36
C VAL A 422 15.11 10.48 -20.04
N ALA A 423 16.04 10.33 -19.08
CA ALA A 423 16.99 11.37 -18.75
C ALA A 423 17.82 11.82 -19.97
N ALA A 424 18.35 10.86 -20.75
CA ALA A 424 19.12 11.18 -21.97
C ALA A 424 18.25 11.89 -23.03
N LYS A 425 16.98 11.48 -23.20
CA LYS A 425 16.05 12.12 -24.15
C LYS A 425 15.70 13.55 -23.78
N LEU A 426 15.67 13.86 -22.49
CA LEU A 426 15.33 15.17 -21.95
C LEU A 426 16.53 16.10 -21.71
N GLU A 427 17.75 15.73 -22.11
CA GLU A 427 18.95 16.58 -21.96
C GLU A 427 18.81 17.97 -22.62
N SER A 428 18.00 18.08 -23.68
CA SER A 428 17.72 19.35 -24.37
C SER A 428 16.55 20.17 -23.76
N LEU A 429 15.90 19.66 -22.69
CA LEU A 429 14.82 20.37 -22.03
C LEU A 429 15.37 21.63 -21.34
N VAL A 430 14.71 22.77 -21.58
CA VAL A 430 15.10 24.07 -21.01
C VAL A 430 13.96 24.68 -20.19
N GLY A 431 14.33 25.35 -19.12
CA GLY A 431 13.43 26.17 -18.29
C GLY A 431 13.37 27.62 -18.77
N ASP A 432 12.66 28.45 -18.01
CA ASP A 432 12.45 29.85 -18.33
C ASP A 432 13.65 30.73 -17.89
N ASN A 433 14.51 30.21 -17.01
CA ASN A 433 15.72 30.84 -16.50
C ASN A 433 16.80 29.81 -16.15
N GLU A 434 18.02 30.28 -15.80
CA GLU A 434 19.15 29.39 -15.49
C GLU A 434 18.92 28.54 -14.24
N GLU A 435 18.24 29.05 -13.24
CA GLU A 435 17.96 28.32 -12.00
C GLU A 435 16.97 27.17 -12.25
N GLN A 436 15.96 27.36 -13.11
CA GLN A 436 15.11 26.28 -13.58
C GLN A 436 15.90 25.26 -14.43
N ASN A 437 16.85 25.70 -15.24
CA ASN A 437 17.73 24.78 -15.97
C ASN A 437 18.56 23.91 -15.03
N VAL A 438 19.04 24.48 -13.92
CA VAL A 438 19.71 23.68 -12.86
C VAL A 438 18.75 22.69 -12.23
N GLY A 439 17.52 23.11 -11.92
CA GLY A 439 16.48 22.22 -11.40
C GLY A 439 16.18 21.04 -12.33
N ILE A 440 16.09 21.29 -13.64
CA ILE A 440 15.96 20.24 -14.66
C ILE A 440 17.16 19.27 -14.58
N ARG A 441 18.39 19.79 -14.57
CA ARG A 441 19.60 18.95 -14.48
C ARG A 441 19.64 18.11 -13.19
N VAL A 442 19.17 18.65 -12.05
CA VAL A 442 19.04 17.92 -10.79
C VAL A 442 18.11 16.71 -10.95
N ALA A 443 16.93 16.91 -11.56
CA ALA A 443 15.96 15.82 -11.78
C ALA A 443 16.52 14.76 -12.74
N LEU A 444 17.10 15.17 -13.87
CA LEU A 444 17.67 14.23 -14.84
C LEU A 444 18.82 13.40 -14.24
N ARG A 445 19.70 14.03 -13.45
CA ARG A 445 20.78 13.33 -12.75
C ARG A 445 20.24 12.35 -11.70
N ALA A 446 19.19 12.73 -10.99
CA ALA A 446 18.56 11.86 -9.99
C ALA A 446 17.93 10.60 -10.62
N MET A 447 17.45 10.67 -11.86
CA MET A 447 16.90 9.51 -12.59
C MET A 447 17.94 8.41 -12.85
N GLU A 448 19.25 8.70 -12.77
CA GLU A 448 20.30 7.69 -12.83
C GLU A 448 20.49 6.94 -11.49
N ALA A 449 20.02 7.51 -10.38
CA ALA A 449 20.32 7.00 -9.04
C ALA A 449 19.84 5.57 -8.81
N PRO A 450 18.65 5.13 -9.26
CA PRO A 450 18.22 3.74 -9.10
C PRO A 450 19.18 2.75 -9.77
N MET A 451 19.56 2.96 -11.03
CA MET A 451 20.54 2.10 -11.72
C MET A 451 21.89 2.13 -11.00
N ARG A 452 22.39 3.30 -10.60
CA ARG A 452 23.64 3.42 -9.84
C ARG A 452 23.61 2.59 -8.57
N GLN A 453 22.50 2.62 -7.84
CA GLN A 453 22.36 1.87 -6.60
C GLN A 453 22.30 0.35 -6.84
N ILE A 454 21.56 -0.10 -7.87
CA ILE A 454 21.48 -1.52 -8.25
C ILE A 454 22.88 -2.05 -8.58
N VAL A 455 23.67 -1.30 -9.38
CA VAL A 455 25.02 -1.66 -9.77
C VAL A 455 25.96 -1.66 -8.56
N THR A 456 25.87 -0.66 -7.69
CA THR A 456 26.66 -0.59 -6.45
C THR A 456 26.36 -1.77 -5.53
N ASN A 457 25.09 -2.16 -5.38
CA ASN A 457 24.69 -3.33 -4.60
C ASN A 457 25.19 -4.65 -5.22
N ALA A 458 25.41 -4.65 -6.55
CA ALA A 458 26.01 -5.77 -7.26
C ALA A 458 27.53 -5.87 -7.08
N GLY A 459 28.17 -4.81 -6.57
CA GLY A 459 29.61 -4.75 -6.37
C GLY A 459 30.40 -4.21 -7.58
N GLU A 460 29.69 -3.63 -8.56
CA GLU A 460 30.26 -3.14 -9.79
C GLU A 460 30.40 -1.60 -9.80
N GLU A 461 31.21 -1.06 -10.75
CA GLU A 461 31.44 0.38 -10.89
C GLU A 461 30.25 1.06 -11.60
N ALA A 462 29.40 1.71 -10.81
CA ALA A 462 28.15 2.30 -11.27
C ALA A 462 28.33 3.35 -12.39
N SER A 463 29.42 4.13 -12.35
CA SER A 463 29.70 5.17 -13.36
C SER A 463 29.96 4.58 -14.74
N VAL A 464 30.66 3.45 -14.79
CA VAL A 464 30.97 2.74 -16.04
C VAL A 464 29.68 2.16 -16.63
N VAL A 465 28.92 1.47 -15.83
CA VAL A 465 27.66 0.84 -16.30
C VAL A 465 26.66 1.87 -16.80
N VAL A 466 26.41 2.94 -16.04
CA VAL A 466 25.48 3.99 -16.47
C VAL A 466 25.93 4.66 -17.76
N ASN A 467 27.22 4.93 -17.94
CA ASN A 467 27.74 5.50 -19.19
C ASN A 467 27.58 4.55 -20.39
N ASN A 468 27.82 3.25 -20.19
CA ASN A 468 27.60 2.24 -21.24
C ASN A 468 26.10 2.17 -21.63
N VAL A 469 25.20 2.16 -20.63
CA VAL A 469 23.75 2.17 -20.88
C VAL A 469 23.32 3.46 -21.57
N LYS A 470 23.81 4.63 -21.20
CA LYS A 470 23.55 5.90 -21.92
C LYS A 470 23.97 5.86 -23.37
N ALA A 471 25.10 5.25 -23.67
CA ALA A 471 25.63 5.14 -25.03
C ALA A 471 24.86 4.13 -25.90
N SER A 472 24.17 3.18 -25.30
CA SER A 472 23.37 2.17 -25.99
C SER A 472 21.99 2.71 -26.40
N LYS A 473 21.19 1.94 -27.18
CA LYS A 473 19.91 2.38 -27.72
C LYS A 473 18.78 1.43 -27.34
N GLY A 474 17.55 1.90 -27.50
CA GLY A 474 16.36 1.09 -27.25
C GLY A 474 16.27 0.61 -25.80
N ASN A 475 15.98 -0.65 -25.61
CA ASN A 475 15.82 -1.29 -24.30
C ASN A 475 17.12 -1.90 -23.77
N GLU A 476 18.26 -1.68 -24.45
CA GLU A 476 19.55 -2.19 -23.96
C GLU A 476 19.89 -1.60 -22.59
N GLY A 477 20.12 -2.48 -21.64
CA GLY A 477 20.43 -2.15 -20.26
C GLY A 477 21.45 -3.12 -19.67
N TYR A 478 21.56 -3.13 -18.36
CA TYR A 478 22.50 -3.96 -17.61
C TYR A 478 21.78 -4.89 -16.64
N ASN A 479 21.97 -6.19 -16.83
CA ASN A 479 21.50 -7.23 -15.93
C ASN A 479 22.48 -7.42 -14.77
N ALA A 480 22.18 -6.83 -13.62
CA ALA A 480 23.02 -6.90 -12.43
C ALA A 480 23.08 -8.29 -11.77
N ALA A 481 22.16 -9.20 -12.11
CA ALA A 481 22.21 -10.58 -11.60
C ALA A 481 23.33 -11.39 -12.25
N THR A 482 23.50 -11.23 -13.58
CA THR A 482 24.43 -12.03 -14.42
C THR A 482 25.63 -11.26 -14.94
N ASP A 483 25.71 -9.95 -14.63
CA ASP A 483 26.77 -9.06 -15.12
C ASP A 483 26.86 -9.01 -16.65
N THR A 484 25.71 -8.84 -17.31
CA THR A 484 25.62 -8.84 -18.78
C THR A 484 24.79 -7.66 -19.29
N TYR A 485 25.12 -7.19 -20.51
CA TYR A 485 24.34 -6.17 -21.22
C TYR A 485 23.44 -6.84 -22.27
N GLY A 486 22.25 -6.28 -22.49
CA GLY A 486 21.33 -6.74 -23.51
C GLY A 486 19.97 -6.05 -23.46
N ASP A 487 19.05 -6.45 -24.32
CA ASP A 487 17.68 -5.95 -24.28
C ASP A 487 16.97 -6.43 -23.02
N MET A 488 16.59 -5.50 -22.17
CA MET A 488 15.99 -5.80 -20.86
C MET A 488 14.62 -6.45 -21.00
N ILE A 489 13.87 -6.12 -22.04
CA ILE A 489 12.56 -6.73 -22.30
C ILE A 489 12.74 -8.18 -22.72
N ASP A 490 13.67 -8.46 -23.63
CA ASP A 490 13.96 -9.83 -24.07
C ASP A 490 14.52 -10.69 -22.93
N MET A 491 15.29 -10.10 -22.03
CA MET A 491 15.80 -10.74 -20.81
C MET A 491 14.72 -10.95 -19.73
N GLY A 492 13.51 -10.41 -19.92
CA GLY A 492 12.42 -10.47 -18.95
C GLY A 492 12.59 -9.57 -17.74
N ILE A 493 13.50 -8.57 -17.80
CA ILE A 493 13.72 -7.60 -16.72
C ILE A 493 12.85 -6.38 -16.99
N LEU A 494 11.66 -6.41 -16.41
CA LEU A 494 10.57 -5.48 -16.66
C LEU A 494 10.20 -4.73 -15.39
N ASP A 495 10.03 -3.40 -15.51
CA ASP A 495 9.48 -2.57 -14.44
C ASP A 495 8.07 -2.09 -14.85
N PRO A 496 7.06 -2.18 -13.98
CA PRO A 496 5.75 -1.60 -14.27
C PRO A 496 5.86 -0.08 -14.47
N THR A 497 5.25 0.42 -15.53
CA THR A 497 5.28 1.86 -15.84
C THR A 497 4.68 2.69 -14.72
N LYS A 498 3.56 2.22 -14.14
CA LYS A 498 2.89 2.87 -13.01
C LYS A 498 3.81 2.99 -11.79
N VAL A 499 4.56 1.93 -11.46
CA VAL A 499 5.52 1.92 -10.36
C VAL A 499 6.62 2.96 -10.59
N THR A 500 7.27 2.91 -11.76
CA THR A 500 8.40 3.79 -12.09
C THR A 500 8.00 5.26 -12.11
N ARG A 501 6.85 5.61 -12.74
CA ARG A 501 6.39 7.00 -12.79
C ARG A 501 5.95 7.53 -11.43
N SER A 502 5.23 6.70 -10.64
CA SER A 502 4.75 7.09 -9.31
C SER A 502 5.91 7.32 -8.36
N ALA A 503 6.93 6.45 -8.38
CA ALA A 503 8.16 6.63 -7.62
C ALA A 503 8.83 7.98 -7.91
N LEU A 504 8.96 8.33 -9.20
CA LEU A 504 9.54 9.61 -9.61
C LEU A 504 8.68 10.81 -9.17
N GLN A 505 7.38 10.75 -9.36
CA GLN A 505 6.44 11.81 -9.02
C GLN A 505 6.43 12.11 -7.52
N PHE A 506 6.30 11.09 -6.67
CA PHE A 506 6.29 11.27 -5.21
C PHE A 506 7.65 11.71 -4.67
N ALA A 507 8.74 11.15 -5.20
CA ALA A 507 10.08 11.57 -4.85
C ALA A 507 10.29 13.07 -5.14
N ALA A 508 9.93 13.53 -6.33
CA ALA A 508 10.10 14.93 -6.74
C ALA A 508 9.17 15.87 -5.96
N SER A 509 7.93 15.45 -5.68
CA SER A 509 6.95 16.25 -4.91
C SER A 509 7.51 16.58 -3.52
N ILE A 510 7.91 15.57 -2.77
CA ILE A 510 8.44 15.75 -1.41
C ILE A 510 9.81 16.43 -1.43
N ALA A 511 10.70 16.02 -2.34
CA ALA A 511 12.00 16.65 -2.48
C ALA A 511 11.89 18.16 -2.81
N GLY A 512 10.95 18.54 -3.68
CA GLY A 512 10.68 19.94 -4.01
C GLY A 512 10.23 20.76 -2.78
N LEU A 513 9.41 20.20 -1.89
CA LEU A 513 9.04 20.84 -0.63
C LEU A 513 10.25 20.98 0.31
N MET A 514 11.07 19.95 0.42
CA MET A 514 12.25 19.97 1.27
C MET A 514 13.31 20.97 0.79
N ILE A 515 13.55 21.07 -0.52
CA ILE A 515 14.49 22.03 -1.11
C ILE A 515 14.03 23.48 -0.85
N THR A 516 12.72 23.73 -0.84
CA THR A 516 12.15 25.07 -0.59
C THR A 516 11.98 25.39 0.90
N THR A 517 12.32 24.46 1.81
CA THR A 517 12.20 24.67 3.26
C THR A 517 13.32 25.57 3.77
N GLU A 518 12.93 26.60 4.55
CA GLU A 518 13.88 27.56 5.18
C GLU A 518 13.92 27.41 6.70
N ALA A 519 12.85 26.99 7.33
CA ALA A 519 12.76 26.85 8.79
C ALA A 519 12.14 25.51 9.19
N MET A 520 12.64 24.96 10.29
CA MET A 520 12.10 23.76 10.94
C MET A 520 11.74 24.08 12.38
N ILE A 521 10.57 23.65 12.81
CA ILE A 521 10.01 23.96 14.13
C ILE A 521 9.61 22.65 14.83
N THR A 522 10.12 22.44 16.05
CA THR A 522 9.79 21.26 16.86
C THR A 522 9.51 21.65 18.32
N ASP A 523 8.91 20.75 19.09
CA ASP A 523 8.77 20.92 20.53
C ASP A 523 10.12 20.74 21.21
N LEU A 524 10.41 21.60 22.21
CA LEU A 524 11.54 21.35 23.09
C LEU A 524 11.36 20.01 23.83
N PRO A 525 12.43 19.22 24.02
CA PRO A 525 12.38 18.05 24.87
C PRO A 525 11.82 18.43 26.24
N LYS A 526 10.88 17.66 26.76
CA LYS A 526 10.49 17.82 28.15
C LYS A 526 11.73 17.50 28.99
N SER A 527 12.23 18.45 29.79
CA SER A 527 13.26 18.15 30.77
C SER A 527 12.65 17.16 31.77
N ASP A 528 13.19 15.95 31.85
CA ASP A 528 12.95 15.02 32.95
C ASP A 528 13.59 15.57 34.24
N THR A 529 13.11 16.72 34.70
CA THR A 529 13.32 17.12 36.10
C THR A 529 12.22 16.42 36.88
N PRO A 530 12.55 15.47 37.77
CA PRO A 530 11.56 14.97 38.70
C PRO A 530 10.97 16.16 39.45
N ASP A 531 9.65 16.26 39.46
CA ASP A 531 8.91 17.27 40.21
C ASP A 531 9.12 16.99 41.70
N LEU A 532 10.22 17.53 42.25
CA LEU A 532 10.58 17.52 43.67
C LEU A 532 9.74 18.52 44.49
N GLY A 533 8.60 18.97 43.97
CA GLY A 533 7.78 20.07 44.52
C GLY A 533 6.53 19.70 45.30
N ALA A 534 6.39 18.47 45.85
CA ALA A 534 5.20 18.17 46.67
C ALA A 534 5.44 17.24 47.88
N ALA A 535 6.66 17.16 48.40
CA ALA A 535 6.93 16.38 49.61
C ALA A 535 7.66 17.24 50.65
N GLY A 536 7.00 18.21 51.20
CA GLY A 536 7.61 19.01 52.25
C GLY A 536 6.74 20.14 52.79
N MET A 537 5.64 19.81 53.46
CA MET A 537 5.10 20.62 54.58
C MET A 537 3.82 19.97 55.14
N GLY A 538 3.99 19.20 56.17
CA GLY A 538 2.84 18.63 56.87
C GLY A 538 3.23 17.69 57.99
N GLY A 539 3.99 18.19 58.96
CA GLY A 539 4.34 17.35 60.08
C GLY A 539 5.03 18.08 61.19
N MET A 540 4.34 19.01 61.88
CA MET A 540 4.71 19.36 63.25
C MET A 540 3.50 20.00 63.92
N GLY A 541 2.99 19.33 64.93
CA GLY A 541 2.02 19.95 65.83
C GLY A 541 1.15 18.96 66.58
N GLY A 542 1.48 18.63 67.81
CA GLY A 542 0.48 18.06 68.70
C GLY A 542 1.01 17.05 69.71
N MET A 543 1.92 17.48 70.59
CA MET A 543 2.15 16.76 71.83
C MET A 543 1.16 17.33 72.85
N GLY A 544 0.51 16.50 73.63
CA GLY A 544 -0.23 16.96 74.81
C GLY A 544 -1.37 16.04 75.23
N GLY A 545 -1.15 15.28 76.27
CA GLY A 545 -1.91 15.32 77.54
C GLY A 545 -2.72 14.04 77.81
N MET A 546 -2.13 13.20 78.67
CA MET A 546 -2.60 12.74 79.99
C MET A 546 -4.14 12.60 80.17
N MET A 547 -4.59 11.48 80.39
CA MET A 547 -5.05 10.68 81.57
C MET A 547 -5.79 9.43 81.08
#